data_1b0ed701bfd708407edb1e655fabaf8e
#
_entry.id   1b0ed701bfd708407edb1e655fabaf8e
#
_cell.length_a   1.000
_cell.length_b   1.000
_cell.length_c   1.000
_cell.angle_alpha   90.00
_cell.angle_beta   90.00
_cell.angle_gamma   90.00
#
_symmetry.space_group_name_H-M   'P 1'
#
loop_
_entity.id
_entity.type
_entity.pdbx_description
1 polymer ?
#
loop_
_entity_poly.entity_id
_entity_poly.type
_entity_poly.pdbx_seq_one_letter_code
_entity_poly.pdbx_strand_id
1 'polypeptide(L)'
;MNKLKLKYLIENEQLLREFLLENNISRKTLTRIKFDNDGSIKVNGKEENVRYILKKNDVVEITLPSEEFSEHVRFFEDKLDIIYEDEYLLIVNKLANLPSIPSRNNGDSSLLEIVNGYFKKNHYNTIPHIVTRLDKNTTGLVLIAKHRHIHALFSKEEIDKFYLALVIGEVKDRIIEANIKRTADSIITRCVTDDGDYAKTQVWSEKYNSKNNISLVKLKLFTGRTHQIRVHMSFSGNPLLGDELYGGNKKVIDRQALHCYNLKFKHPITRKNIDIVAQLPEDMNNIVGNLVES
;
A
#
# COMPACT_ATOMS: atom_id res chain seq x y z
N MET A 1 22.36 10.29 12.57
CA MET A 1 21.23 10.17 11.63
C MET A 1 21.55 9.11 10.60
N ASN A 2 20.78 8.03 10.56
CA ASN A 2 21.09 6.91 9.65
C ASN A 2 20.59 7.24 8.23
N LYS A 3 21.53 7.40 7.30
CA LYS A 3 21.23 7.49 5.86
C LYS A 3 20.86 6.11 5.34
N LEU A 4 19.93 6.05 4.41
CA LEU A 4 19.51 4.79 3.79
C LEU A 4 20.64 4.24 2.92
N LYS A 5 21.08 3.02 3.24
CA LYS A 5 22.19 2.36 2.54
C LYS A 5 21.72 1.09 1.86
N LEU A 6 22.19 0.87 0.64
CA LEU A 6 22.03 -0.39 -0.08
C LEU A 6 23.40 -1.04 -0.16
N LYS A 7 23.47 -2.36 0.07
CA LYS A 7 24.71 -3.12 0.04
C LYS A 7 24.54 -4.36 -0.82
N TYR A 8 25.49 -4.56 -1.72
CA TYR A 8 25.50 -5.67 -2.67
C TYR A 8 26.86 -6.37 -2.69
N LEU A 9 26.84 -7.70 -2.71
CA LEU A 9 28.02 -8.53 -3.00
C LEU A 9 28.02 -8.87 -4.49
N ILE A 10 29.14 -8.65 -5.15
CA ILE A 10 29.26 -8.84 -6.59
C ILE A 10 29.63 -10.29 -6.90
N GLU A 11 28.84 -10.93 -7.75
CA GLU A 11 29.06 -12.32 -8.18
C GLU A 11 29.86 -12.44 -9.47
N ASN A 12 29.66 -11.50 -10.41
CA ASN A 12 30.29 -11.52 -11.74
C ASN A 12 30.95 -10.18 -12.04
N GLU A 13 32.01 -10.24 -12.89
CA GLU A 13 32.65 -9.04 -13.39
C GLU A 13 31.71 -8.27 -14.32
N GLN A 14 31.56 -6.97 -14.08
CA GLN A 14 30.75 -6.08 -14.90
C GLN A 14 31.03 -4.60 -14.62
N LEU A 15 30.58 -3.72 -15.51
CA LEU A 15 30.71 -2.30 -15.32
C LEU A 15 29.78 -1.81 -14.18
N LEU A 16 30.30 -1.03 -13.23
CA LEU A 16 29.52 -0.51 -12.10
C LEU A 16 28.23 0.20 -12.56
N ARG A 17 28.28 0.94 -13.67
CA ARG A 17 27.10 1.59 -14.24
C ARG A 17 26.00 0.60 -14.64
N GLU A 18 26.37 -0.51 -15.28
CA GLU A 18 25.43 -1.53 -15.72
C GLU A 18 24.81 -2.23 -14.52
N PHE A 19 25.64 -2.63 -13.57
CA PHE A 19 25.21 -3.19 -12.29
C PHE A 19 24.16 -2.29 -11.58
N LEU A 20 24.44 -0.99 -11.48
CA LEU A 20 23.55 -0.05 -10.82
C LEU A 20 22.19 0.06 -11.53
N LEU A 21 22.20 0.08 -12.88
CA LEU A 21 20.97 0.14 -13.68
C LEU A 21 20.15 -1.17 -13.56
N GLU A 22 20.79 -2.33 -13.57
CA GLU A 22 20.17 -3.64 -13.37
C GLU A 22 19.54 -3.76 -11.97
N ASN A 23 20.17 -3.15 -10.97
CA ASN A 23 19.65 -3.07 -9.61
C ASN A 23 18.69 -1.88 -9.39
N ASN A 24 18.06 -1.39 -10.47
CA ASN A 24 17.04 -0.35 -10.45
C ASN A 24 17.49 1.02 -9.92
N ILE A 25 18.79 1.28 -9.85
CA ILE A 25 19.30 2.64 -9.60
C ILE A 25 19.17 3.44 -10.90
N SER A 26 18.08 4.19 -11.03
CA SER A 26 17.79 4.94 -12.25
C SER A 26 18.85 6.00 -12.53
N ARG A 27 18.97 6.43 -13.81
CA ARG A 27 19.86 7.55 -14.19
C ARG A 27 19.61 8.81 -13.35
N LYS A 28 18.34 9.10 -13.04
CA LYS A 28 17.95 10.23 -12.18
C LYS A 28 18.46 10.04 -10.74
N THR A 29 18.36 8.83 -10.19
CA THR A 29 18.90 8.51 -8.87
C THR A 29 20.42 8.63 -8.86
N LEU A 30 21.11 8.11 -9.89
CA LEU A 30 22.58 8.25 -10.04
C LEU A 30 23.02 9.72 -10.09
N THR A 31 22.31 10.57 -10.84
CA THR A 31 22.58 11.99 -10.90
C THR A 31 22.49 12.61 -9.51
N ARG A 32 21.43 12.31 -8.76
CA ARG A 32 21.27 12.81 -7.40
C ARG A 32 22.37 12.30 -6.46
N ILE A 33 22.69 11.01 -6.49
CA ILE A 33 23.79 10.44 -5.66
C ILE A 33 25.11 11.18 -5.95
N LYS A 34 25.36 11.55 -7.20
CA LYS A 34 26.60 12.21 -7.63
C LYS A 34 26.67 13.68 -7.24
N PHE A 35 25.54 14.40 -7.25
CA PHE A 35 25.52 15.85 -7.10
C PHE A 35 24.94 16.32 -5.77
N ASP A 36 24.15 15.49 -5.07
CA ASP A 36 23.70 15.82 -3.73
C ASP A 36 24.84 15.48 -2.75
N ASN A 37 25.18 16.42 -1.87
CA ASN A 37 26.35 16.36 -0.97
C ASN A 37 26.36 15.17 0.01
N ASP A 38 25.28 14.39 0.07
CA ASP A 38 25.09 13.35 1.07
C ASP A 38 24.85 11.94 0.47
N GLY A 39 24.87 11.81 -0.87
CA GLY A 39 24.90 10.55 -1.59
C GLY A 39 26.32 10.04 -1.84
N SER A 40 26.52 8.71 -1.94
CA SER A 40 27.82 8.15 -2.33
C SER A 40 27.67 6.76 -2.94
N ILE A 41 28.62 6.38 -3.77
CA ILE A 41 28.81 5.01 -4.27
C ILE A 41 30.23 4.58 -3.91
N LYS A 42 30.34 3.50 -3.14
CA LYS A 42 31.63 2.95 -2.70
C LYS A 42 31.76 1.52 -3.15
N VAL A 43 32.95 1.14 -3.58
CA VAL A 43 33.35 -0.24 -3.83
C VAL A 43 34.48 -0.59 -2.85
N ASN A 44 34.27 -1.61 -2.02
CA ASN A 44 35.19 -2.01 -0.96
C ASN A 44 35.58 -0.83 -0.03
N GLY A 45 34.61 0.04 0.28
CA GLY A 45 34.78 1.22 1.14
C GLY A 45 35.39 2.45 0.48
N LYS A 46 35.84 2.38 -0.78
CA LYS A 46 36.38 3.52 -1.54
C LYS A 46 35.36 4.08 -2.52
N GLU A 47 35.29 5.40 -2.64
CA GLU A 47 34.45 6.05 -3.64
C GLU A 47 34.98 5.74 -5.04
N GLU A 48 34.07 5.23 -5.89
CA GLU A 48 34.39 4.86 -7.26
C GLU A 48 33.42 5.53 -8.23
N ASN A 49 33.95 5.83 -9.43
CA ASN A 49 33.09 6.35 -10.50
C ASN A 49 32.37 5.19 -11.22
N VAL A 50 31.29 5.52 -11.93
CA VAL A 50 30.44 4.54 -12.61
C VAL A 50 31.11 3.76 -13.76
N ARG A 51 32.38 4.12 -14.12
CA ARG A 51 33.19 3.39 -15.11
C ARG A 51 34.09 2.33 -14.48
N TYR A 52 34.04 2.18 -13.16
CA TYR A 52 34.78 1.14 -12.44
C TYR A 52 34.31 -0.26 -12.91
N ILE A 53 35.23 -1.18 -13.11
CA ILE A 53 34.94 -2.57 -13.45
C ILE A 53 34.89 -3.35 -12.14
N LEU A 54 33.70 -3.75 -11.75
CA LEU A 54 33.45 -4.60 -10.59
C LEU A 54 34.04 -5.98 -10.80
N LYS A 55 34.62 -6.55 -9.75
CA LYS A 55 35.17 -7.92 -9.74
C LYS A 55 34.35 -8.79 -8.80
N LYS A 56 34.41 -10.09 -8.98
CA LYS A 56 33.79 -11.05 -8.07
C LYS A 56 34.27 -10.81 -6.62
N ASN A 57 33.33 -10.83 -5.67
CA ASN A 57 33.50 -10.55 -4.24
C ASN A 57 33.69 -9.06 -3.90
N ASP A 58 33.65 -8.14 -4.86
CA ASP A 58 33.55 -6.72 -4.51
C ASP A 58 32.25 -6.45 -3.72
N VAL A 59 32.32 -5.48 -2.81
CA VAL A 59 31.18 -5.01 -2.04
C VAL A 59 30.82 -3.61 -2.50
N VAL A 60 29.66 -3.46 -3.12
CA VAL A 60 29.13 -2.16 -3.54
C VAL A 60 28.21 -1.61 -2.43
N GLU A 61 28.53 -0.44 -1.91
CA GLU A 61 27.69 0.29 -0.96
C GLU A 61 27.18 1.58 -1.61
N ILE A 62 25.86 1.77 -1.60
CA ILE A 62 25.22 2.97 -2.13
C ILE A 62 24.53 3.69 -0.97
N THR A 63 24.91 4.92 -0.69
CA THR A 63 24.18 5.79 0.21
C THR A 63 23.22 6.63 -0.62
N LEU A 64 21.92 6.49 -0.35
CA LEU A 64 20.89 7.29 -1.02
C LEU A 64 20.88 8.70 -0.42
N PRO A 65 20.70 9.75 -1.27
CA PRO A 65 20.58 11.11 -0.79
C PRO A 65 19.38 11.29 0.13
N SER A 66 19.50 12.14 1.13
CA SER A 66 18.39 12.52 2.00
C SER A 66 17.23 13.11 1.20
N GLU A 67 16.05 13.05 1.77
CA GLU A 67 14.86 13.69 1.23
C GLU A 67 14.35 14.72 2.23
N GLU A 68 14.06 15.90 1.73
CA GLU A 68 13.54 17.00 2.54
C GLU A 68 12.05 17.19 2.28
N PHE A 69 11.31 17.49 3.34
CA PHE A 69 9.91 17.87 3.23
C PHE A 69 9.80 19.24 2.54
N SER A 70 8.85 19.38 1.63
CA SER A 70 8.53 20.67 1.07
C SER A 70 7.91 21.60 2.12
N GLU A 71 8.01 22.93 1.91
CA GLU A 71 7.53 23.95 2.86
C GLU A 71 6.03 23.83 3.22
N HIS A 72 5.22 23.24 2.34
CA HIS A 72 3.78 23.15 2.53
C HIS A 72 3.33 21.79 3.12
N VAL A 73 4.27 20.93 3.54
CA VAL A 73 3.92 19.65 4.15
C VAL A 73 3.40 19.86 5.56
N ARG A 74 2.22 19.29 5.82
CA ARG A 74 1.64 19.26 7.16
C ARG A 74 2.14 18.06 7.93
N PHE A 75 2.29 18.24 9.24
CA PHE A 75 2.70 17.23 10.20
C PHE A 75 1.64 17.13 11.27
N PHE A 76 1.16 15.91 11.52
CA PHE A 76 0.24 15.66 12.63
C PHE A 76 0.86 14.65 13.57
N GLU A 77 0.75 14.90 14.86
CA GLU A 77 1.13 13.93 15.89
C GLU A 77 -0.12 13.15 16.29
N ASP A 78 -0.20 11.91 15.84
CA ASP A 78 -1.26 10.99 16.23
C ASP A 78 -0.67 9.57 16.35
N LYS A 79 -1.41 8.68 17.01
CA LYS A 79 -0.98 7.30 17.22
C LYS A 79 -1.04 6.53 15.90
N LEU A 80 0.09 5.94 15.52
CA LEU A 80 0.17 4.97 14.42
C LEU A 80 0.13 3.55 15.00
N ASP A 81 -0.75 2.72 14.46
CA ASP A 81 -0.74 1.28 14.70
C ASP A 81 0.25 0.62 13.72
N ILE A 82 1.52 0.55 14.13
CA ILE A 82 2.62 0.02 13.32
C ILE A 82 2.64 -1.50 13.47
N ILE A 83 2.43 -2.21 12.36
CA ILE A 83 2.44 -3.68 12.33
C ILE A 83 3.80 -4.23 11.90
N TYR A 84 4.51 -3.51 11.04
CA TYR A 84 5.84 -3.88 10.59
C TYR A 84 6.66 -2.63 10.28
N GLU A 85 7.92 -2.65 10.67
CA GLU A 85 8.87 -1.59 10.34
C GLU A 85 10.28 -2.16 10.22
N ASP A 86 10.98 -1.75 9.16
CA ASP A 86 12.40 -1.97 8.99
C ASP A 86 13.10 -0.71 8.46
N GLU A 87 14.33 -0.82 7.99
CA GLU A 87 15.09 0.31 7.44
C GLU A 87 14.41 0.94 6.21
N TYR A 88 13.65 0.16 5.42
CA TYR A 88 13.14 0.51 4.09
C TYR A 88 11.64 0.74 4.04
N LEU A 89 10.91 0.06 4.89
CA LEU A 89 9.46 -0.05 4.84
C LEU A 89 8.81 0.25 6.19
N LEU A 90 7.58 0.74 6.12
CA LEU A 90 6.66 0.88 7.24
C LEU A 90 5.30 0.33 6.79
N ILE A 91 4.69 -0.57 7.58
CA ILE A 91 3.33 -1.05 7.36
C ILE A 91 2.50 -0.70 8.59
N VAL A 92 1.41 0.02 8.37
CA VAL A 92 0.51 0.46 9.42
C VAL A 92 -0.90 -0.10 9.21
N ASN A 93 -1.62 -0.33 10.28
CA ASN A 93 -3.03 -0.66 10.26
C ASN A 93 -3.85 0.65 10.33
N LYS A 94 -4.35 1.10 9.18
CA LYS A 94 -5.08 2.35 9.05
C LYS A 94 -6.49 2.23 9.65
N LEU A 95 -6.86 3.18 10.48
CA LEU A 95 -8.22 3.30 11.02
C LEU A 95 -9.23 3.80 9.97
N ALA A 96 -10.51 3.64 10.25
CA ALA A 96 -11.60 4.26 9.51
C ALA A 96 -11.58 5.79 9.67
N ASN A 97 -12.31 6.50 8.80
CA ASN A 97 -12.42 7.95 8.76
C ASN A 97 -11.10 8.72 8.56
N LEU A 98 -10.04 8.01 8.11
CA LEU A 98 -8.71 8.56 7.84
C LEU A 98 -8.37 8.36 6.35
N PRO A 99 -8.28 9.43 5.53
CA PRO A 99 -7.82 9.29 4.15
C PRO A 99 -6.35 8.90 4.10
N SER A 100 -5.94 8.10 3.10
CA SER A 100 -4.54 7.69 2.94
C SER A 100 -3.61 8.86 2.58
N ILE A 101 -4.11 9.83 1.81
CA ILE A 101 -3.39 11.03 1.37
C ILE A 101 -4.26 12.27 1.58
N PRO A 102 -3.67 13.48 1.68
CA PRO A 102 -4.43 14.71 1.84
C PRO A 102 -5.46 14.91 0.75
N SER A 103 -6.64 15.37 1.13
CA SER A 103 -7.70 15.80 0.21
C SER A 103 -7.62 17.32 0.02
N ARG A 104 -7.93 17.80 -1.19
CA ARG A 104 -7.90 19.24 -1.50
C ARG A 104 -8.85 20.09 -0.65
N ASN A 105 -9.93 19.50 -0.14
CA ASN A 105 -11.04 20.22 0.50
C ASN A 105 -11.24 19.89 1.98
N ASN A 106 -10.46 19.01 2.58
CA ASN A 106 -10.65 18.63 3.98
C ASN A 106 -9.53 19.20 4.84
N GLY A 107 -9.90 19.93 5.90
CA GLY A 107 -9.00 20.34 6.97
C GLY A 107 -8.52 19.17 7.84
N ASP A 108 -9.11 17.97 7.68
CA ASP A 108 -8.79 16.76 8.44
C ASP A 108 -7.38 16.25 8.07
N SER A 109 -6.73 15.59 9.03
CA SER A 109 -5.46 14.92 8.81
C SER A 109 -5.63 13.70 7.88
N SER A 110 -4.56 13.33 7.21
CA SER A 110 -4.43 12.09 6.45
C SER A 110 -3.37 11.18 7.06
N LEU A 111 -3.41 9.89 6.71
CA LEU A 111 -2.39 8.94 7.14
C LEU A 111 -0.99 9.42 6.76
N LEU A 112 -0.80 9.95 5.53
CA LEU A 112 0.50 10.48 5.09
C LEU A 112 1.00 11.61 6.00
N GLU A 113 0.13 12.51 6.42
CA GLU A 113 0.51 13.64 7.28
C GLU A 113 0.83 13.19 8.71
N ILE A 114 0.16 12.15 9.22
CA ILE A 114 0.50 11.53 10.52
C ILE A 114 1.86 10.82 10.40
N VAL A 115 2.10 10.09 9.31
CA VAL A 115 3.41 9.44 9.06
C VAL A 115 4.51 10.48 8.86
N ASN A 116 4.23 11.64 8.25
CA ASN A 116 5.18 12.75 8.21
C ASN A 116 5.56 13.21 9.63
N GLY A 117 4.59 13.35 10.53
CA GLY A 117 4.83 13.67 11.95
C GLY A 117 5.70 12.61 12.63
N TYR A 118 5.39 11.34 12.41
CA TYR A 118 6.18 10.22 12.92
C TYR A 118 7.64 10.26 12.42
N PHE A 119 7.87 10.50 11.14
CA PHE A 119 9.22 10.61 10.56
C PHE A 119 9.99 11.79 11.14
N LYS A 120 9.35 12.95 11.25
CA LYS A 120 9.95 14.14 11.85
C LYS A 120 10.35 13.91 13.30
N LYS A 121 9.46 13.32 14.11
CA LYS A 121 9.71 13.00 15.53
C LYS A 121 10.86 12.01 15.72
N ASN A 122 11.00 11.03 14.83
CA ASN A 122 12.05 10.02 14.87
C ASN A 122 13.30 10.40 14.08
N HIS A 123 13.39 11.67 13.62
CA HIS A 123 14.56 12.22 12.92
C HIS A 123 14.99 11.42 11.69
N TYR A 124 14.02 10.91 10.91
CA TYR A 124 14.32 10.28 9.61
C TYR A 124 14.81 11.35 8.61
N ASN A 125 15.87 11.02 7.86
CA ASN A 125 16.41 11.87 6.77
C ASN A 125 15.74 11.58 5.42
N THR A 126 14.51 11.07 5.45
CA THR A 126 13.72 10.69 4.29
C THR A 126 12.28 11.13 4.49
N ILE A 127 11.50 11.10 3.43
CA ILE A 127 10.06 11.33 3.49
C ILE A 127 9.29 10.04 3.20
N PRO A 128 8.10 9.84 3.79
CA PRO A 128 7.31 8.66 3.52
C PRO A 128 6.62 8.73 2.14
N HIS A 129 6.59 7.59 1.45
CA HIS A 129 5.94 7.42 0.16
C HIS A 129 4.90 6.30 0.25
N ILE A 130 3.62 6.63 0.14
CA ILE A 130 2.52 5.66 0.17
C ILE A 130 2.61 4.74 -1.05
N VAL A 131 2.78 3.44 -0.82
CA VAL A 131 2.81 2.41 -1.88
C VAL A 131 1.41 1.88 -2.16
N THR A 132 0.65 1.51 -1.10
CA THR A 132 -0.75 1.07 -1.23
C THR A 132 -1.69 2.07 -0.58
N ARG A 133 -2.88 2.24 -1.16
CA ARG A 133 -3.89 3.17 -0.63
C ARG A 133 -5.17 2.44 -0.28
N LEU A 134 -5.85 2.93 0.73
CA LEU A 134 -7.19 2.54 1.10
C LEU A 134 -8.11 3.76 1.04
N ASP A 135 -9.40 3.54 0.81
CA ASP A 135 -10.42 4.59 0.90
C ASP A 135 -10.51 5.14 2.34
N LYS A 136 -11.04 6.35 2.53
CA LYS A 136 -11.14 7.03 3.83
C LYS A 136 -11.70 6.10 4.92
N ASN A 137 -12.77 5.39 4.64
CA ASN A 137 -13.49 4.54 5.59
C ASN A 137 -13.12 3.05 5.52
N THR A 138 -12.23 2.65 4.60
CA THR A 138 -11.65 1.29 4.58
C THR A 138 -10.51 1.21 5.59
N THR A 139 -10.56 0.20 6.44
CA THR A 139 -9.52 -0.07 7.45
C THR A 139 -8.48 -1.07 6.95
N GLY A 140 -7.35 -1.20 7.66
CA GLY A 140 -6.37 -2.25 7.44
C GLY A 140 -5.01 -1.78 6.93
N LEU A 141 -4.26 -2.70 6.38
CA LEU A 141 -2.86 -2.55 6.07
C LEU A 141 -2.58 -1.57 4.94
N VAL A 142 -1.69 -0.62 5.22
CA VAL A 142 -1.13 0.31 4.24
C VAL A 142 0.39 0.19 4.26
N LEU A 143 0.96 -0.09 3.08
CA LEU A 143 2.40 -0.17 2.86
C LEU A 143 2.96 1.21 2.48
N ILE A 144 4.03 1.60 3.13
CA ILE A 144 4.72 2.88 2.98
C ILE A 144 6.21 2.60 2.78
N ALA A 145 6.80 3.16 1.75
CA ALA A 145 8.24 3.15 1.54
C ALA A 145 8.89 4.35 2.24
N LYS A 146 10.02 4.12 2.90
CA LYS A 146 10.76 5.16 3.63
C LYS A 146 11.65 6.03 2.74
N HIS A 147 11.63 5.83 1.42
CA HIS A 147 12.38 6.62 0.45
C HIS A 147 11.78 6.43 -0.96
N ARG A 148 11.84 7.48 -1.82
CA ARG A 148 11.32 7.41 -3.21
C ARG A 148 11.93 6.30 -4.04
N HIS A 149 13.21 5.99 -3.83
CA HIS A 149 13.84 4.87 -4.53
C HIS A 149 13.17 3.55 -4.18
N ILE A 150 12.92 3.31 -2.88
CA ILE A 150 12.22 2.10 -2.42
C ILE A 150 10.79 2.05 -2.96
N HIS A 151 10.08 3.18 -2.96
CA HIS A 151 8.75 3.29 -3.57
C HIS A 151 8.78 2.91 -5.06
N ALA A 152 9.79 3.39 -5.81
CA ALA A 152 9.91 3.10 -7.25
C ALA A 152 10.15 1.60 -7.53
N LEU A 153 10.80 0.86 -6.62
CA LEU A 153 11.01 -0.59 -6.77
C LEU A 153 9.69 -1.35 -6.78
N PHE A 154 8.67 -0.89 -6.03
CA PHE A 154 7.35 -1.52 -6.00
C PHE A 154 6.57 -1.40 -7.32
N SER A 155 6.99 -0.57 -8.27
CA SER A 155 6.40 -0.58 -9.61
C SER A 155 6.64 -1.88 -10.38
N LYS A 156 7.61 -2.70 -9.95
CA LYS A 156 8.01 -3.98 -10.53
C LYS A 156 7.71 -5.17 -9.64
N GLU A 157 7.31 -4.94 -8.40
CA GLU A 157 6.98 -6.00 -7.45
C GLU A 157 5.46 -6.23 -7.40
N GLU A 158 5.08 -7.47 -7.41
CA GLU A 158 3.68 -7.85 -7.19
C GLU A 158 3.34 -7.76 -5.70
N ILE A 159 2.22 -7.10 -5.38
CA ILE A 159 1.70 -6.99 -4.02
C ILE A 159 0.33 -7.64 -3.99
N ASP A 160 0.23 -8.82 -3.41
CA ASP A 160 -1.03 -9.47 -3.12
C ASP A 160 -1.74 -8.77 -1.97
N LYS A 161 -2.96 -8.30 -2.24
CA LYS A 161 -3.82 -7.60 -1.27
C LYS A 161 -5.08 -8.41 -1.04
N PHE A 162 -5.24 -8.88 0.20
CA PHE A 162 -6.43 -9.60 0.60
C PHE A 162 -7.28 -8.78 1.56
N TYR A 163 -8.59 -8.86 1.33
CA TYR A 163 -9.57 -8.12 2.11
C TYR A 163 -10.57 -9.08 2.73
N LEU A 164 -11.12 -8.68 3.88
CA LEU A 164 -12.34 -9.22 4.44
C LEU A 164 -13.44 -8.16 4.33
N ALA A 165 -14.62 -8.58 3.92
CA ALA A 165 -15.79 -7.71 3.84
C ALA A 165 -17.04 -8.41 4.35
N LEU A 166 -17.97 -7.61 4.90
CA LEU A 166 -19.32 -8.04 5.21
C LEU A 166 -20.25 -7.48 4.14
N VAL A 167 -21.03 -8.36 3.52
CA VAL A 167 -21.90 -8.02 2.39
C VAL A 167 -23.33 -8.49 2.62
N ILE A 168 -24.28 -7.87 1.94
CA ILE A 168 -25.69 -8.25 1.97
C ILE A 168 -25.90 -9.45 1.04
N GLY A 169 -26.63 -10.47 1.51
CA GLY A 169 -27.02 -11.63 0.74
C GLY A 169 -26.00 -12.76 0.75
N GLU A 170 -26.43 -13.91 0.22
CA GLU A 170 -25.58 -15.08 0.02
C GLU A 170 -24.59 -14.85 -1.12
N VAL A 171 -23.34 -15.24 -0.92
CA VAL A 171 -22.27 -15.12 -1.92
C VAL A 171 -21.73 -16.50 -2.26
N LYS A 172 -21.50 -16.74 -3.54
CA LYS A 172 -20.76 -17.90 -4.05
C LYS A 172 -19.37 -17.47 -4.53
N ASP A 173 -18.43 -18.39 -4.46
CA ASP A 173 -17.08 -18.20 -4.98
C ASP A 173 -17.11 -17.82 -6.45
N ARG A 174 -16.41 -16.75 -6.80
CA ARG A 174 -16.38 -16.25 -8.18
C ARG A 174 -15.21 -15.30 -8.45
N ILE A 175 -14.93 -15.12 -9.72
CA ILE A 175 -14.10 -14.02 -10.22
C ILE A 175 -15.04 -12.98 -10.83
N ILE A 176 -14.83 -11.72 -10.48
CA ILE A 176 -15.51 -10.58 -11.09
C ILE A 176 -14.49 -9.89 -11.99
N GLU A 177 -14.72 -9.94 -13.30
CA GLU A 177 -13.97 -9.19 -14.31
C GLU A 177 -14.94 -8.20 -14.95
N ALA A 178 -14.87 -6.94 -14.53
CA ALA A 178 -15.78 -5.91 -14.99
C ALA A 178 -15.07 -4.55 -14.94
N ASN A 179 -14.96 -3.89 -16.07
CA ASN A 179 -14.25 -2.63 -16.18
C ASN A 179 -14.93 -1.52 -15.37
N ILE A 180 -14.13 -0.65 -14.77
CA ILE A 180 -14.61 0.40 -13.86
C ILE A 180 -14.26 1.77 -14.42
N LYS A 181 -15.24 2.67 -14.43
CA LYS A 181 -15.09 4.06 -14.82
C LYS A 181 -15.74 4.99 -13.78
N ARG A 182 -15.32 6.23 -13.79
CA ARG A 182 -15.98 7.29 -13.03
C ARG A 182 -17.34 7.60 -13.65
N THR A 183 -18.39 7.76 -12.83
CA THR A 183 -19.70 8.17 -13.34
C THR A 183 -19.65 9.61 -13.87
N ALA A 184 -20.48 9.92 -14.86
CA ALA A 184 -20.49 11.24 -15.50
C ALA A 184 -20.98 12.34 -14.57
N ASP A 185 -21.90 12.01 -13.69
CA ASP A 185 -22.62 12.90 -12.77
C ASP A 185 -21.95 13.08 -11.39
N SER A 186 -20.88 12.35 -11.13
CA SER A 186 -20.19 12.41 -9.82
C SER A 186 -18.67 12.31 -9.95
N ILE A 187 -17.99 13.17 -9.19
CA ILE A 187 -16.53 13.10 -9.07
C ILE A 187 -16.07 11.95 -8.14
N ILE A 188 -16.97 11.40 -7.35
CA ILE A 188 -16.67 10.39 -6.31
C ILE A 188 -17.02 8.99 -6.79
N THR A 189 -18.22 8.80 -7.35
CA THR A 189 -18.76 7.49 -7.68
C THR A 189 -18.09 6.84 -8.89
N ARG A 190 -18.11 5.52 -8.89
CA ARG A 190 -17.62 4.66 -9.98
C ARG A 190 -18.73 3.68 -10.39
N CYS A 191 -18.71 3.22 -11.62
CA CYS A 191 -19.64 2.23 -12.12
C CYS A 191 -18.91 1.21 -13.00
N VAL A 192 -19.54 0.07 -13.18
CA VAL A 192 -19.14 -0.91 -14.21
C VAL A 192 -19.61 -0.43 -15.56
N THR A 193 -18.73 -0.48 -16.57
CA THR A 193 -19.02 -0.09 -17.96
C THR A 193 -17.99 -0.69 -18.89
N ASP A 194 -18.37 -0.95 -20.15
CA ASP A 194 -17.50 -1.60 -21.15
C ASP A 194 -16.27 -0.72 -21.51
N ASP A 195 -16.39 0.59 -21.47
CA ASP A 195 -15.35 1.57 -21.79
C ASP A 195 -14.49 1.99 -20.58
N GLY A 196 -14.62 1.26 -19.47
CA GLY A 196 -13.86 1.52 -18.24
C GLY A 196 -12.46 0.89 -18.24
N ASP A 197 -11.70 1.20 -17.18
CA ASP A 197 -10.41 0.55 -16.92
C ASP A 197 -10.62 -0.90 -16.47
N TYR A 198 -9.86 -1.82 -17.01
CA TYR A 198 -9.90 -3.23 -16.63
C TYR A 198 -9.74 -3.41 -15.11
N ALA A 199 -10.65 -4.19 -14.53
CA ALA A 199 -10.63 -4.51 -13.10
C ALA A 199 -11.00 -5.98 -12.87
N LYS A 200 -10.26 -6.63 -11.93
CA LYS A 200 -10.43 -8.04 -11.61
C LYS A 200 -10.33 -8.27 -10.11
N THR A 201 -11.35 -8.93 -9.56
CA THR A 201 -11.46 -9.27 -8.13
C THR A 201 -11.85 -10.73 -7.98
N GLN A 202 -11.11 -11.50 -7.19
CA GLN A 202 -11.51 -12.83 -6.74
C GLN A 202 -12.30 -12.70 -5.44
N VAL A 203 -13.39 -13.43 -5.34
CA VAL A 203 -14.26 -13.49 -4.16
C VAL A 203 -14.38 -14.94 -3.70
N TRP A 204 -14.22 -15.17 -2.41
CA TRP A 204 -14.49 -16.42 -1.73
C TRP A 204 -15.51 -16.17 -0.62
N SER A 205 -16.51 -17.06 -0.53
CA SER A 205 -17.47 -17.08 0.55
C SER A 205 -16.86 -17.77 1.75
N GLU A 206 -16.74 -17.07 2.87
CA GLU A 206 -16.20 -17.64 4.11
C GLU A 206 -17.35 -18.13 5.02
N LYS A 207 -18.43 -17.36 5.11
CA LYS A 207 -19.58 -17.66 5.96
C LYS A 207 -20.82 -16.91 5.51
N TYR A 208 -21.98 -17.54 5.59
CA TYR A 208 -23.29 -16.92 5.37
C TYR A 208 -24.23 -17.17 6.56
N ASN A 209 -24.90 -16.12 7.00
CA ASN A 209 -25.96 -16.18 8.00
C ASN A 209 -27.30 -15.82 7.35
N SER A 210 -28.19 -16.79 7.20
CA SER A 210 -29.49 -16.63 6.55
C SER A 210 -30.46 -15.77 7.35
N LYS A 211 -30.37 -15.77 8.70
CA LYS A 211 -31.26 -14.97 9.56
C LYS A 211 -31.06 -13.46 9.35
N ASN A 212 -29.80 -13.05 9.23
CA ASN A 212 -29.43 -11.64 9.05
C ASN A 212 -29.20 -11.28 7.58
N ASN A 213 -29.20 -12.28 6.68
CA ASN A 213 -28.90 -12.15 5.27
C ASN A 213 -27.54 -11.48 5.01
N ILE A 214 -26.50 -11.90 5.76
CA ILE A 214 -25.14 -11.32 5.73
C ILE A 214 -24.14 -12.42 5.42
N SER A 215 -23.23 -12.16 4.48
CA SER A 215 -22.05 -12.99 4.23
C SER A 215 -20.75 -12.29 4.68
N LEU A 216 -19.85 -13.06 5.30
CA LEU A 216 -18.44 -12.74 5.39
C LEU A 216 -17.74 -13.27 4.14
N VAL A 217 -17.04 -12.42 3.43
CA VAL A 217 -16.32 -12.78 2.21
C VAL A 217 -14.86 -12.38 2.30
N LYS A 218 -14.00 -13.22 1.72
CA LYS A 218 -12.60 -12.91 1.47
C LYS A 218 -12.44 -12.49 0.02
N LEU A 219 -11.61 -11.47 -0.23
CA LEU A 219 -11.39 -10.96 -1.58
C LEU A 219 -9.89 -10.78 -1.86
N LYS A 220 -9.48 -11.07 -3.10
CA LYS A 220 -8.14 -10.71 -3.63
C LYS A 220 -8.30 -9.72 -4.77
N LEU A 221 -7.51 -8.66 -4.72
CA LEU A 221 -7.41 -7.69 -5.81
C LEU A 221 -6.26 -8.05 -6.75
N PHE A 222 -6.56 -8.27 -8.04
CA PHE A 222 -5.55 -8.37 -9.11
C PHE A 222 -5.25 -6.99 -9.74
N THR A 223 -6.17 -6.06 -9.60
CA THR A 223 -6.04 -4.66 -10.02
C THR A 223 -6.40 -3.74 -8.84
N GLY A 224 -6.08 -2.46 -8.92
CA GLY A 224 -6.31 -1.51 -7.82
C GLY A 224 -7.08 -0.25 -8.27
N ARG A 225 -8.27 -0.41 -8.88
CA ARG A 225 -9.09 0.73 -9.27
C ARG A 225 -9.77 1.36 -8.06
N THR A 226 -10.06 2.66 -8.15
CA THR A 226 -10.77 3.38 -7.08
C THR A 226 -12.12 2.70 -6.80
N HIS A 227 -12.41 2.43 -5.51
CA HIS A 227 -13.63 1.78 -5.04
C HIS A 227 -13.88 0.37 -5.65
N GLN A 228 -12.86 -0.30 -6.17
CA GLN A 228 -13.05 -1.52 -6.98
C GLN A 228 -13.89 -2.60 -6.28
N ILE A 229 -13.54 -3.00 -5.06
CA ILE A 229 -14.32 -4.02 -4.32
C ILE A 229 -15.76 -3.56 -4.12
N ARG A 230 -15.97 -2.33 -3.74
CA ARG A 230 -17.28 -1.74 -3.46
C ARG A 230 -18.18 -1.78 -4.70
N VAL A 231 -17.64 -1.35 -5.84
CA VAL A 231 -18.32 -1.36 -7.14
C VAL A 231 -18.60 -2.78 -7.61
N HIS A 232 -17.61 -3.69 -7.59
CA HIS A 232 -17.76 -5.07 -8.02
C HIS A 232 -18.79 -5.84 -7.19
N MET A 233 -18.78 -5.67 -5.87
CA MET A 233 -19.73 -6.36 -4.99
C MET A 233 -21.15 -5.80 -5.18
N SER A 234 -21.31 -4.50 -5.32
CA SER A 234 -22.61 -3.88 -5.64
C SER A 234 -23.13 -4.35 -7.02
N PHE A 235 -22.31 -4.31 -8.05
CA PHE A 235 -22.63 -4.80 -9.40
C PHE A 235 -23.07 -6.27 -9.39
N SER A 236 -22.50 -7.07 -8.52
CA SER A 236 -22.84 -8.48 -8.35
C SER A 236 -24.08 -8.75 -7.48
N GLY A 237 -24.78 -7.70 -7.03
CA GLY A 237 -25.99 -7.83 -6.19
C GLY A 237 -25.71 -8.05 -4.69
N ASN A 238 -24.46 -7.98 -4.26
CA ASN A 238 -24.04 -8.16 -2.86
C ASN A 238 -23.29 -6.92 -2.33
N PRO A 239 -23.96 -5.75 -2.18
CA PRO A 239 -23.28 -4.55 -1.70
C PRO A 239 -22.72 -4.74 -0.28
N LEU A 240 -21.64 -4.02 0.04
CA LEU A 240 -21.04 -4.06 1.36
C LEU A 240 -21.98 -3.45 2.40
N LEU A 241 -22.04 -4.02 3.60
CA LEU A 241 -22.72 -3.38 4.73
C LEU A 241 -22.12 -1.99 4.97
N GLY A 242 -22.97 -1.02 5.30
CA GLY A 242 -22.58 0.35 5.60
C GLY A 242 -22.16 1.20 4.39
N ASP A 243 -22.12 0.64 3.19
CA ASP A 243 -21.70 1.35 1.97
C ASP A 243 -22.89 1.97 1.24
N GLU A 244 -23.46 3.04 1.79
CA GLU A 244 -24.62 3.73 1.18
C GLU A 244 -24.34 4.20 -0.25
N LEU A 245 -23.09 4.54 -0.57
CA LEU A 245 -22.72 5.02 -1.91
C LEU A 245 -22.97 3.96 -3.01
N TYR A 246 -22.95 2.68 -2.62
CA TYR A 246 -23.08 1.55 -3.53
C TYR A 246 -24.21 0.57 -3.13
N GLY A 247 -25.24 1.05 -2.41
CA GLY A 247 -26.45 0.28 -2.14
C GLY A 247 -26.44 -0.52 -0.82
N GLY A 248 -25.38 -0.39 -0.02
CA GLY A 248 -25.37 -0.89 1.34
C GLY A 248 -26.20 -0.03 2.29
N ASN A 249 -26.54 -0.54 3.47
CA ASN A 249 -27.26 0.20 4.51
C ASN A 249 -26.44 0.29 5.79
N LYS A 250 -26.68 1.33 6.59
CA LYS A 250 -26.00 1.62 7.85
C LYS A 250 -26.70 1.09 9.10
N LYS A 251 -27.58 0.11 8.96
CA LYS A 251 -28.33 -0.42 10.10
C LYS A 251 -27.44 -1.10 11.15
N VAL A 252 -26.29 -1.64 10.72
CA VAL A 252 -25.42 -2.49 11.56
C VAL A 252 -24.03 -1.88 11.71
N ILE A 253 -23.54 -1.16 10.69
CA ILE A 253 -22.24 -0.52 10.67
C ILE A 253 -22.30 0.78 9.86
N ASP A 254 -21.66 1.86 10.36
CA ASP A 254 -21.76 3.21 9.80
C ASP A 254 -20.82 3.50 8.61
N ARG A 255 -20.04 2.55 8.21
CA ARG A 255 -19.04 2.63 7.13
C ARG A 255 -19.07 1.38 6.27
N GLN A 256 -18.49 1.44 5.06
CA GLN A 256 -18.26 0.21 4.31
C GLN A 256 -17.50 -0.82 5.18
N ALA A 257 -18.10 -1.98 5.38
CA ALA A 257 -17.51 -3.09 6.13
C ALA A 257 -16.43 -3.78 5.28
N LEU A 258 -15.30 -3.09 5.12
CA LEU A 258 -14.15 -3.50 4.30
C LEU A 258 -12.85 -3.29 5.08
N HIS A 259 -12.00 -4.32 5.08
CA HIS A 259 -10.73 -4.33 5.79
C HIS A 259 -9.64 -5.02 4.99
N CYS A 260 -8.54 -4.33 4.70
CA CYS A 260 -7.34 -4.93 4.10
C CYS A 260 -6.60 -5.70 5.19
N TYR A 261 -6.87 -7.00 5.32
CA TYR A 261 -6.36 -7.78 6.43
C TYR A 261 -5.00 -8.42 6.17
N ASN A 262 -4.60 -8.61 4.89
CA ASN A 262 -3.34 -9.27 4.61
C ASN A 262 -2.65 -8.68 3.38
N LEU A 263 -1.35 -8.45 3.50
CA LEU A 263 -0.44 -8.06 2.43
C LEU A 263 0.66 -9.12 2.28
N LYS A 264 0.87 -9.60 1.05
CA LYS A 264 1.98 -10.49 0.71
C LYS A 264 2.77 -9.91 -0.45
N PHE A 265 4.09 -9.85 -0.28
CA PHE A 265 4.98 -9.35 -1.32
C PHE A 265 6.42 -9.79 -1.07
N LYS A 266 7.26 -9.69 -2.09
CA LYS A 266 8.69 -9.88 -1.94
C LYS A 266 9.35 -8.55 -1.57
N HIS A 267 10.09 -8.53 -0.46
CA HIS A 267 10.78 -7.30 -0.03
C HIS A 267 11.76 -6.83 -1.11
N PRO A 268 11.67 -5.58 -1.60
CA PRO A 268 12.41 -5.14 -2.79
C PRO A 268 13.93 -5.14 -2.60
N ILE A 269 14.43 -5.01 -1.37
CA ILE A 269 15.87 -4.99 -1.06
C ILE A 269 16.34 -6.35 -0.54
N THR A 270 15.75 -6.84 0.54
CA THR A 270 16.22 -8.09 1.20
C THR A 270 15.79 -9.36 0.47
N ARG A 271 14.88 -9.24 -0.51
CA ARG A 271 14.28 -10.33 -1.29
C ARG A 271 13.53 -11.39 -0.47
N LYS A 272 13.33 -11.17 0.82
CA LYS A 272 12.55 -12.04 1.70
C LYS A 272 11.06 -11.91 1.38
N ASN A 273 10.33 -13.01 1.52
CA ASN A 273 8.88 -12.99 1.44
C ASN A 273 8.32 -12.35 2.71
N ILE A 274 7.47 -11.37 2.55
CA ILE A 274 6.75 -10.67 3.61
C ILE A 274 5.28 -11.12 3.53
N ASP A 275 4.72 -11.54 4.66
CA ASP A 275 3.32 -11.92 4.82
C ASP A 275 2.82 -11.31 6.14
N ILE A 276 2.09 -10.21 6.03
CA ILE A 276 1.63 -9.41 7.18
C ILE A 276 0.11 -9.49 7.28
N VAL A 277 -0.37 -9.77 8.48
CA VAL A 277 -1.81 -9.88 8.80
C VAL A 277 -2.18 -8.84 9.84
N ALA A 278 -3.28 -8.13 9.62
CA ALA A 278 -3.97 -7.30 10.60
C ALA A 278 -5.26 -7.96 11.05
N GLN A 279 -5.59 -7.86 12.33
CA GLN A 279 -6.85 -8.37 12.87
C GLN A 279 -8.02 -7.49 12.40
N LEU A 280 -9.21 -8.10 12.31
CA LEU A 280 -10.43 -7.35 12.04
C LEU A 280 -10.64 -6.25 13.10
N PRO A 281 -11.08 -5.06 12.67
CA PRO A 281 -11.47 -4.02 13.61
C PRO A 281 -12.71 -4.43 14.40
N GLU A 282 -12.85 -3.89 15.60
CA GLU A 282 -13.89 -4.28 16.57
C GLU A 282 -15.30 -4.22 16.00
N ASP A 283 -15.64 -3.17 15.25
CA ASP A 283 -16.95 -3.00 14.62
C ASP A 283 -17.32 -4.14 13.66
N MET A 284 -16.36 -4.63 12.86
CA MET A 284 -16.58 -5.79 12.00
C MET A 284 -16.51 -7.10 12.78
N ASN A 285 -15.59 -7.22 13.75
CA ASN A 285 -15.42 -8.44 14.54
C ASN A 285 -16.66 -8.77 15.36
N ASN A 286 -17.35 -7.78 15.93
CA ASN A 286 -18.61 -7.95 16.66
C ASN A 286 -19.73 -8.52 15.76
N ILE A 287 -19.79 -8.09 14.50
CA ILE A 287 -20.77 -8.63 13.55
C ILE A 287 -20.41 -10.08 13.20
N VAL A 288 -19.12 -10.38 12.94
CA VAL A 288 -18.64 -11.73 12.62
C VAL A 288 -18.91 -12.71 13.78
N GLY A 289 -18.70 -12.30 15.03
CA GLY A 289 -19.03 -13.07 16.22
C GLY A 289 -20.49 -13.51 16.23
N ASN A 290 -21.41 -12.59 15.97
CA ASN A 290 -22.85 -12.86 15.88
C ASN A 290 -23.25 -13.74 14.68
N LEU A 291 -22.41 -13.87 13.67
CA LEU A 291 -22.62 -14.82 12.57
C LEU A 291 -22.30 -16.28 12.99
N VAL A 292 -21.58 -16.47 14.10
CA VAL A 292 -21.15 -17.80 14.57
C VAL A 292 -22.19 -18.45 15.47
N GLU A 293 -22.98 -17.65 16.21
CA GLU A 293 -23.91 -18.12 17.24
C GLU A 293 -25.32 -18.50 16.73
N SER A 294 -25.51 -18.57 15.43
CA SER A 294 -26.85 -18.79 14.82
C SER A 294 -26.95 -19.99 13.92
#